data_3fa24bedbb42e913d2ba40a9086cb05d
#
_entry.id   3fa24bedbb42e913d2ba40a9086cb05d
#
_cell.length_a   1.000
_cell.length_b   1.000
_cell.length_c   1.000
_cell.angle_alpha   90.00
_cell.angle_beta   90.00
_cell.angle_gamma   90.00
#
_symmetry.space_group_name_H-M   'P 1'
#
loop_
_entity.id
_entity.type
_entity.pdbx_description
1 polymer ?
#
loop_
_entity_poly.entity_id
_entity_poly.type
_entity_poly.pdbx_seq_one_letter_code
_entity_poly.pdbx_strand_id
1 'polypeptide(L)'
;MTRKRIEKQMNIYRLNTSTIILSLLLLFMAEMMFFNPVQAQTLQDKEVTGMWQGVLKHSGMTLRIIFIISRNQDNILTATMDVPEQNATDIPIDKIVFEGNTMHLEIIPIEGVFKGKLIEDNEKINGHWMQGDLILPLMLERTDTKPKIERPQEPKKPFPYQVEEVIFKNTDADINLAGTITFPFSEGTFPAVLLLSGSCPQDRDEMVFGHRPFLVLADDLTRRGIAVLPVDDRGVGVRLGTSNKLQPRTLHPMR
;
A
#
# COMPACT_ATOMS: atom_id res chain seq x y z
N MET A 1 -58.48 -45.31 -55.81
CA MET A 1 -58.43 -44.01 -55.13
C MET A 1 -57.46 -44.02 -53.94
N THR A 2 -56.26 -44.62 -54.09
CA THR A 2 -55.45 -44.90 -52.88
C THR A 2 -53.94 -44.62 -53.01
N ARG A 3 -53.38 -44.64 -54.19
CA ARG A 3 -51.92 -44.51 -54.35
C ARG A 3 -51.39 -43.05 -54.34
N LYS A 4 -52.10 -42.12 -54.95
CA LYS A 4 -51.72 -40.69 -54.98
C LYS A 4 -51.87 -39.97 -53.65
N ARG A 5 -52.68 -40.50 -52.73
CA ARG A 5 -52.88 -39.87 -51.40
C ARG A 5 -51.77 -40.23 -50.41
N ILE A 6 -51.16 -41.41 -50.59
CA ILE A 6 -50.04 -41.87 -49.73
C ILE A 6 -48.72 -41.17 -50.16
N GLU A 7 -48.49 -40.96 -51.45
CA GLU A 7 -47.30 -40.23 -51.93
C GLU A 7 -47.32 -38.74 -51.53
N LYS A 8 -48.49 -38.14 -51.45
CA LYS A 8 -48.63 -36.74 -50.97
C LYS A 8 -48.38 -36.60 -49.48
N GLN A 9 -48.73 -37.60 -48.69
CA GLN A 9 -48.42 -37.61 -47.24
C GLN A 9 -46.91 -37.91 -46.96
N MET A 10 -46.31 -38.81 -47.71
CA MET A 10 -44.84 -39.09 -47.53
C MET A 10 -43.96 -37.91 -47.94
N ASN A 11 -44.39 -37.06 -48.87
CA ASN A 11 -43.63 -35.86 -49.25
C ASN A 11 -43.71 -34.72 -48.20
N ILE A 12 -44.73 -34.69 -47.39
CA ILE A 12 -44.90 -33.71 -46.28
C ILE A 12 -43.90 -34.05 -45.14
N TYR A 13 -43.65 -35.30 -44.85
CA TYR A 13 -42.72 -35.72 -43.82
C TYR A 13 -41.24 -35.62 -44.26
N ARG A 14 -40.95 -35.69 -45.59
CA ARG A 14 -39.57 -35.48 -46.08
C ARG A 14 -39.07 -34.03 -46.06
N LEU A 15 -39.98 -33.06 -46.11
CA LEU A 15 -39.68 -31.64 -45.99
C LEU A 15 -39.35 -31.22 -44.54
N ASN A 16 -39.80 -32.04 -43.58
CA ASN A 16 -39.67 -31.65 -42.16
C ASN A 16 -38.34 -32.03 -41.52
N THR A 17 -37.62 -33.04 -42.01
CA THR A 17 -36.36 -33.45 -41.39
C THR A 17 -35.21 -32.51 -41.77
N SER A 18 -35.12 -32.02 -42.99
CA SER A 18 -34.10 -31.06 -43.41
C SER A 18 -34.30 -29.68 -42.77
N THR A 19 -35.58 -29.26 -42.63
CA THR A 19 -35.93 -27.98 -41.96
C THR A 19 -35.67 -28.06 -40.44
N ILE A 20 -35.91 -29.21 -39.81
CA ILE A 20 -35.65 -29.44 -38.39
C ILE A 20 -34.11 -29.45 -38.13
N ILE A 21 -33.32 -30.11 -38.99
CA ILE A 21 -31.89 -30.14 -38.87
C ILE A 21 -31.30 -28.72 -39.07
N LEU A 22 -31.81 -27.97 -40.03
CA LEU A 22 -31.36 -26.60 -40.33
C LEU A 22 -31.74 -25.64 -39.18
N SER A 23 -32.94 -25.79 -38.56
CA SER A 23 -33.34 -24.99 -37.41
C SER A 23 -32.57 -25.35 -36.13
N LEU A 24 -32.24 -26.61 -35.91
CA LEU A 24 -31.36 -27.05 -34.81
C LEU A 24 -29.91 -26.57 -34.97
N LEU A 25 -29.40 -26.53 -36.22
CA LEU A 25 -28.07 -25.97 -36.51
C LEU A 25 -28.04 -24.46 -36.31
N LEU A 26 -29.09 -23.74 -36.69
CA LEU A 26 -29.22 -22.30 -36.48
C LEU A 26 -29.39 -21.96 -34.97
N LEU A 27 -30.12 -22.80 -34.20
CA LEU A 27 -30.23 -22.63 -32.76
C LEU A 27 -28.90 -22.87 -32.06
N PHE A 28 -28.14 -23.89 -32.48
CA PHE A 28 -26.80 -24.19 -31.94
C PHE A 28 -25.77 -23.10 -32.31
N MET A 29 -25.87 -22.50 -33.49
CA MET A 29 -25.04 -21.35 -33.87
C MET A 29 -25.43 -20.08 -33.11
N ALA A 30 -26.70 -19.88 -32.77
CA ALA A 30 -27.16 -18.77 -31.96
C ALA A 30 -26.64 -18.87 -30.50
N GLU A 31 -26.58 -20.06 -29.92
CA GLU A 31 -26.00 -20.27 -28.58
C GLU A 31 -24.48 -20.04 -28.56
N MET A 32 -23.76 -20.34 -29.65
CA MET A 32 -22.32 -20.04 -29.78
C MET A 32 -22.04 -18.53 -29.91
N MET A 33 -22.97 -17.71 -30.42
CA MET A 33 -22.82 -16.25 -30.49
C MET A 33 -23.03 -15.54 -29.14
N PHE A 34 -23.57 -16.21 -28.15
CA PHE A 34 -23.74 -15.69 -26.78
C PHE A 34 -22.63 -16.15 -25.82
N PHE A 35 -21.57 -16.74 -26.28
CA PHE A 35 -20.38 -16.95 -25.47
C PHE A 35 -19.73 -15.57 -25.27
N ASN A 36 -20.21 -14.85 -24.23
CA ASN A 36 -19.72 -13.52 -23.89
C ASN A 36 -18.23 -13.59 -23.58
N PRO A 37 -17.33 -12.97 -24.37
CA PRO A 37 -15.90 -12.90 -24.04
C PRO A 37 -15.67 -12.20 -22.68
N VAL A 38 -16.61 -11.37 -22.24
CA VAL A 38 -16.63 -10.73 -20.91
C VAL A 38 -16.59 -11.76 -19.77
N GLN A 39 -17.24 -12.91 -19.91
CA GLN A 39 -17.27 -13.94 -18.85
C GLN A 39 -15.96 -14.71 -18.75
N ALA A 40 -15.26 -14.93 -19.88
CA ALA A 40 -13.92 -15.53 -19.89
C ALA A 40 -12.88 -14.57 -19.29
N GLN A 41 -12.99 -13.28 -19.59
CA GLN A 41 -12.11 -12.24 -19.05
C GLN A 41 -12.30 -12.06 -17.54
N THR A 42 -13.53 -12.10 -17.05
CA THR A 42 -13.80 -11.99 -15.58
C THR A 42 -13.28 -13.18 -14.78
N LEU A 43 -13.21 -14.38 -15.33
CA LEU A 43 -12.62 -15.53 -14.66
C LEU A 43 -11.09 -15.41 -14.60
N GLN A 44 -10.47 -14.98 -15.69
CA GLN A 44 -9.02 -14.78 -15.78
C GLN A 44 -8.53 -13.64 -14.87
N ASP A 45 -9.29 -12.53 -14.83
CA ASP A 45 -8.97 -11.39 -13.98
C ASP A 45 -9.17 -11.68 -12.48
N LYS A 46 -10.05 -12.63 -12.12
CA LYS A 46 -10.24 -13.06 -10.73
C LYS A 46 -8.98 -13.75 -10.19
N GLU A 47 -8.21 -14.38 -11.06
CA GLU A 47 -6.96 -15.05 -10.69
C GLU A 47 -5.84 -14.07 -10.36
N VAL A 48 -5.89 -12.82 -10.87
CA VAL A 48 -4.84 -11.81 -10.63
C VAL A 48 -5.14 -10.88 -9.48
N THR A 49 -6.39 -10.76 -9.05
CA THR A 49 -6.76 -9.93 -7.89
C THR A 49 -6.18 -10.49 -6.60
N GLY A 50 -5.87 -9.61 -5.66
CA GLY A 50 -5.25 -9.96 -4.39
C GLY A 50 -3.96 -9.20 -4.16
N MET A 51 -3.18 -9.67 -3.21
CA MET A 51 -1.93 -9.04 -2.81
C MET A 51 -0.74 -9.85 -3.32
N TRP A 52 0.22 -9.16 -3.92
CA TRP A 52 1.41 -9.72 -4.52
C TRP A 52 2.65 -9.06 -3.95
N GLN A 53 3.57 -9.84 -3.40
CA GLN A 53 4.79 -9.32 -2.79
C GLN A 53 6.02 -9.84 -3.51
N GLY A 54 6.99 -8.96 -3.73
CA GLY A 54 8.32 -9.30 -4.21
C GLY A 54 9.41 -8.48 -3.54
N VAL A 55 10.65 -8.81 -3.84
CA VAL A 55 11.82 -8.17 -3.25
C VAL A 55 12.76 -7.68 -4.36
N LEU A 56 12.96 -6.38 -4.40
CA LEU A 56 14.01 -5.75 -5.22
C LEU A 56 15.31 -5.66 -4.43
N LYS A 57 16.41 -6.03 -5.08
CA LYS A 57 17.76 -5.90 -4.51
C LYS A 57 18.64 -5.12 -5.47
N HIS A 58 19.19 -4.02 -5.02
CA HIS A 58 20.12 -3.20 -5.81
C HIS A 58 21.09 -2.44 -4.91
N SER A 59 22.38 -2.48 -5.25
CA SER A 59 23.45 -1.70 -4.56
C SER A 59 23.42 -1.82 -3.02
N GLY A 60 23.20 -3.03 -2.51
CA GLY A 60 23.12 -3.29 -1.07
C GLY A 60 21.80 -2.94 -0.41
N MET A 61 20.88 -2.30 -1.11
CA MET A 61 19.51 -2.04 -0.64
C MET A 61 18.58 -3.20 -0.96
N THR A 62 17.63 -3.42 -0.09
CA THR A 62 16.55 -4.41 -0.26
C THR A 62 15.22 -3.71 -0.01
N LEU A 63 14.35 -3.71 -1.00
CA LEU A 63 13.01 -3.13 -0.93
C LEU A 63 11.96 -4.20 -1.22
N ARG A 64 10.98 -4.31 -0.36
CA ARG A 64 9.77 -5.09 -0.66
C ARG A 64 8.83 -4.24 -1.49
N ILE A 65 8.32 -4.83 -2.54
CA ILE A 65 7.29 -4.23 -3.38
C ILE A 65 6.03 -5.07 -3.19
N ILE A 66 4.94 -4.41 -2.87
CA ILE A 66 3.64 -5.08 -2.66
C ILE A 66 2.65 -4.41 -3.60
N PHE A 67 2.11 -5.17 -4.53
CA PHE A 67 0.98 -4.73 -5.35
C PHE A 67 -0.31 -5.27 -4.76
N ILE A 68 -1.31 -4.40 -4.60
CA ILE A 68 -2.65 -4.75 -4.16
C ILE A 68 -3.57 -4.51 -5.34
N ILE A 69 -4.04 -5.60 -5.94
CA ILE A 69 -4.86 -5.58 -7.14
C ILE A 69 -6.30 -5.87 -6.75
N SER A 70 -7.20 -5.02 -7.16
CA SER A 70 -8.63 -5.12 -6.87
C SER A 70 -9.46 -4.72 -8.08
N ARG A 71 -10.80 -4.82 -7.96
CA ARG A 71 -11.73 -4.27 -8.93
C ARG A 71 -12.53 -3.16 -8.29
N ASN A 72 -12.76 -2.10 -9.05
CA ASN A 72 -13.65 -1.03 -8.67
C ASN A 72 -15.13 -1.46 -8.87
N GLN A 73 -16.05 -0.52 -8.59
CA GLN A 73 -17.50 -0.76 -8.75
C GLN A 73 -17.92 -1.05 -10.20
N ASP A 74 -17.15 -0.58 -11.17
CA ASP A 74 -17.39 -0.81 -12.61
C ASP A 74 -16.72 -2.10 -13.11
N ASN A 75 -16.21 -2.94 -12.19
CA ASN A 75 -15.51 -4.19 -12.49
C ASN A 75 -14.17 -3.99 -13.25
N ILE A 76 -13.60 -2.78 -13.21
CA ILE A 76 -12.30 -2.46 -13.82
C ILE A 76 -11.18 -2.78 -12.83
N LEU A 77 -10.10 -3.40 -13.30
CA LEU A 77 -8.92 -3.64 -12.48
C LEU A 77 -8.30 -2.32 -12.04
N THR A 78 -8.01 -2.23 -10.76
CA THR A 78 -7.27 -1.14 -10.11
C THR A 78 -6.18 -1.73 -9.25
N ALA A 79 -5.10 -0.99 -9.04
CA ALA A 79 -4.03 -1.45 -8.18
C ALA A 79 -3.39 -0.30 -7.42
N THR A 80 -2.83 -0.62 -6.26
CA THR A 80 -1.91 0.23 -5.52
C THR A 80 -0.61 -0.51 -5.25
N MET A 81 0.44 0.26 -4.95
CA MET A 81 1.76 -0.25 -4.59
C MET A 81 2.14 0.24 -3.20
N ASP A 82 2.65 -0.67 -2.37
CA ASP A 82 3.29 -0.33 -1.10
C ASP A 82 4.79 -0.64 -1.19
N VAL A 83 5.61 0.22 -0.58
CA VAL A 83 7.04 0.01 -0.37
C VAL A 83 7.34 0.21 1.12
N PRO A 84 7.19 -0.84 1.93
CA PRO A 84 7.26 -0.73 3.38
C PRO A 84 8.55 -0.09 3.91
N GLU A 85 9.71 -0.42 3.35
CA GLU A 85 11.00 0.13 3.78
C GLU A 85 11.11 1.65 3.58
N GLN A 86 10.29 2.21 2.70
CA GLN A 86 10.18 3.65 2.45
C GLN A 86 8.95 4.27 3.14
N ASN A 87 8.20 3.49 3.95
CA ASN A 87 6.93 3.88 4.55
C ASN A 87 5.94 4.47 3.51
N ALA A 88 6.09 4.06 2.28
CA ALA A 88 5.22 4.47 1.18
C ALA A 88 4.10 3.44 1.04
N THR A 89 2.86 3.89 1.14
CA THR A 89 1.66 3.05 1.05
C THR A 89 0.64 3.65 0.11
N ASP A 90 -0.20 2.80 -0.45
CA ASP A 90 -1.33 3.17 -1.29
C ASP A 90 -0.92 4.05 -2.51
N ILE A 91 0.32 3.88 -3.02
CA ILE A 91 0.75 4.55 -4.24
C ILE A 91 -0.13 4.06 -5.39
N PRO A 92 -0.88 4.94 -6.07
CA PRO A 92 -1.75 4.51 -7.15
C PRO A 92 -0.95 3.98 -8.35
N ILE A 93 -1.44 2.92 -8.95
CA ILE A 93 -0.96 2.41 -10.23
C ILE A 93 -1.77 3.09 -11.32
N ASP A 94 -1.09 3.84 -12.21
CA ASP A 94 -1.76 4.63 -13.25
C ASP A 94 -2.34 3.74 -14.36
N LYS A 95 -1.67 2.63 -14.65
CA LYS A 95 -2.12 1.68 -15.65
C LYS A 95 -1.89 0.24 -15.22
N ILE A 96 -2.93 -0.55 -15.29
CA ILE A 96 -2.88 -2.00 -15.10
C ILE A 96 -3.48 -2.70 -16.32
N VAL A 97 -2.72 -3.62 -16.91
CA VAL A 97 -3.17 -4.49 -18.00
C VAL A 97 -2.80 -5.92 -17.67
N PHE A 98 -3.77 -6.83 -17.80
CA PHE A 98 -3.55 -8.25 -17.66
C PHE A 98 -4.14 -8.96 -18.88
N GLU A 99 -3.28 -9.48 -19.75
CA GLU A 99 -3.67 -10.15 -20.97
C GLU A 99 -3.01 -11.53 -21.09
N GLY A 100 -3.81 -12.54 -21.30
CA GLY A 100 -3.35 -13.92 -21.26
C GLY A 100 -2.83 -14.29 -19.88
N ASN A 101 -1.54 -14.37 -19.70
CA ASN A 101 -0.87 -14.57 -18.41
C ASN A 101 0.16 -13.46 -18.11
N THR A 102 0.10 -12.35 -18.84
CA THR A 102 1.08 -11.27 -18.72
C THR A 102 0.47 -10.07 -18.01
N MET A 103 1.12 -9.64 -16.95
CA MET A 103 0.81 -8.44 -16.19
C MET A 103 1.71 -7.29 -16.60
N HIS A 104 1.13 -6.11 -16.76
CA HIS A 104 1.83 -4.86 -16.99
C HIS A 104 1.25 -3.80 -16.06
N LEU A 105 2.10 -3.19 -15.23
CA LEU A 105 1.78 -2.10 -14.32
C LEU A 105 2.66 -0.91 -14.63
N GLU A 106 2.08 0.31 -14.64
CA GLU A 106 2.82 1.56 -14.83
C GLU A 106 2.50 2.53 -13.69
N ILE A 107 3.53 3.17 -13.15
CA ILE A 107 3.47 4.18 -12.09
C ILE A 107 4.18 5.43 -12.61
N ILE A 108 3.41 6.35 -13.19
CA ILE A 108 3.92 7.51 -13.91
C ILE A 108 4.78 8.43 -13.04
N PRO A 109 4.40 8.80 -11.80
CA PRO A 109 5.16 9.75 -10.99
C PRO A 109 6.59 9.33 -10.66
N ILE A 110 6.88 8.04 -10.72
CA ILE A 110 8.21 7.49 -10.43
C ILE A 110 8.86 6.83 -11.65
N GLU A 111 8.23 6.96 -12.83
CA GLU A 111 8.64 6.28 -14.07
C GLU A 111 8.84 4.77 -13.89
N GLY A 112 8.04 4.18 -12.98
CA GLY A 112 8.13 2.77 -12.62
C GLY A 112 7.26 1.91 -13.52
N VAL A 113 7.80 0.80 -14.00
CA VAL A 113 7.07 -0.19 -14.80
C VAL A 113 7.38 -1.60 -14.31
N PHE A 114 6.36 -2.39 -14.09
CA PHE A 114 6.49 -3.83 -13.87
C PHE A 114 5.90 -4.59 -15.04
N LYS A 115 6.65 -5.58 -15.58
CA LYS A 115 6.17 -6.56 -16.56
C LYS A 115 6.53 -7.95 -16.11
N GLY A 116 5.53 -8.83 -16.03
CA GLY A 116 5.75 -10.20 -15.59
C GLY A 116 4.71 -11.18 -16.15
N LYS A 117 5.03 -12.45 -16.05
CA LYS A 117 4.15 -13.56 -16.44
C LYS A 117 3.73 -14.35 -15.21
N LEU A 118 2.44 -14.63 -15.12
CA LEU A 118 1.85 -15.51 -14.13
C LEU A 118 2.32 -16.94 -14.38
N ILE A 119 2.82 -17.59 -13.34
CA ILE A 119 3.38 -18.95 -13.34
C ILE A 119 2.92 -19.71 -12.08
N GLU A 120 3.23 -21.00 -12.01
CA GLU A 120 3.02 -21.85 -10.85
C GLU A 120 1.59 -21.76 -10.28
N ASP A 121 0.63 -22.28 -11.02
CA ASP A 121 -0.79 -22.35 -10.62
C ASP A 121 -1.37 -21.02 -10.09
N ASN A 122 -0.92 -19.89 -10.69
CA ASN A 122 -1.35 -18.54 -10.36
C ASN A 122 -0.90 -18.02 -8.97
N GLU A 123 0.16 -18.61 -8.42
CA GLU A 123 0.72 -18.17 -7.13
C GLU A 123 1.96 -17.30 -7.27
N LYS A 124 2.57 -17.23 -8.46
CA LYS A 124 3.76 -16.43 -8.71
C LYS A 124 3.69 -15.66 -10.04
N ILE A 125 4.29 -14.48 -10.06
CA ILE A 125 4.50 -13.68 -11.28
C ILE A 125 5.99 -13.43 -11.43
N ASN A 126 6.58 -14.04 -12.46
CA ASN A 126 7.99 -13.82 -12.80
C ASN A 126 8.13 -12.65 -13.76
N GLY A 127 8.87 -11.62 -13.38
CA GLY A 127 8.97 -10.41 -14.17
C GLY A 127 10.20 -9.55 -13.87
N HIS A 128 10.10 -8.31 -14.34
CA HIS A 128 11.12 -7.30 -14.16
C HIS A 128 10.48 -5.97 -13.74
N TRP A 129 11.14 -5.29 -12.81
CA TRP A 129 10.92 -3.90 -12.49
C TRP A 129 11.85 -3.04 -13.34
N MET A 130 11.32 -2.01 -13.96
CA MET A 130 12.04 -1.04 -14.77
C MET A 130 11.78 0.36 -14.22
N GLN A 131 12.85 1.16 -14.06
CA GLN A 131 12.75 2.54 -13.62
C GLN A 131 13.94 3.34 -14.17
N GLY A 132 13.67 4.29 -15.07
CA GLY A 132 14.73 4.90 -15.88
C GLY A 132 15.52 3.84 -16.64
N ASP A 133 16.84 3.88 -16.52
CA ASP A 133 17.75 2.89 -17.15
C ASP A 133 17.89 1.60 -16.33
N LEU A 134 17.28 1.52 -15.16
CA LEU A 134 17.40 0.37 -14.26
C LEU A 134 16.39 -0.72 -14.64
N ILE A 135 16.88 -1.95 -14.81
CA ILE A 135 16.07 -3.15 -15.03
C ILE A 135 16.48 -4.19 -14.00
N LEU A 136 15.57 -4.55 -13.10
CA LEU A 136 15.80 -5.50 -12.03
C LEU A 136 14.83 -6.68 -12.12
N PRO A 137 15.28 -7.92 -11.90
CA PRO A 137 14.38 -9.05 -11.77
C PRO A 137 13.47 -8.86 -10.54
N LEU A 138 12.19 -9.13 -10.69
CA LEU A 138 11.22 -9.08 -9.61
C LEU A 138 10.26 -10.27 -9.72
N MET A 139 10.42 -11.23 -8.82
CA MET A 139 9.49 -12.31 -8.61
C MET A 139 8.45 -11.84 -7.59
N LEU A 140 7.18 -11.90 -7.95
CA LEU A 140 6.06 -11.65 -7.05
C LEU A 140 5.46 -12.99 -6.62
N GLU A 141 5.15 -13.10 -5.35
CA GLU A 141 4.43 -14.22 -4.75
C GLU A 141 3.12 -13.71 -4.14
N ARG A 142 2.07 -14.50 -4.24
CA ARG A 142 0.78 -14.18 -3.64
C ARG A 142 0.91 -14.19 -2.11
N THR A 143 0.27 -13.25 -1.45
CA THR A 143 0.26 -13.16 0.02
C THR A 143 -1.08 -12.64 0.53
N ASP A 144 -1.49 -13.07 1.71
CA ASP A 144 -2.71 -12.61 2.38
C ASP A 144 -2.41 -11.60 3.49
N THR A 145 -1.13 -11.35 3.78
CA THR A 145 -0.72 -10.48 4.89
C THR A 145 0.19 -9.37 4.42
N LYS A 146 -0.14 -8.12 4.79
CA LYS A 146 0.80 -7.00 4.64
C LYS A 146 1.96 -7.20 5.62
N PRO A 147 3.21 -7.18 5.15
CA PRO A 147 4.36 -7.29 6.04
C PRO A 147 4.44 -6.08 6.96
N LYS A 148 4.51 -6.34 8.24
CA LYS A 148 4.75 -5.31 9.26
C LYS A 148 6.23 -4.97 9.30
N ILE A 149 6.55 -3.68 9.25
CA ILE A 149 7.91 -3.24 9.52
C ILE A 149 8.10 -3.20 11.03
N GLU A 150 8.98 -4.04 11.54
CA GLU A 150 9.40 -3.96 12.92
C GLU A 150 10.56 -2.99 13.05
N ARG A 151 10.45 -2.08 14.00
CA ARG A 151 11.49 -1.13 14.38
C ARG A 151 11.93 -1.43 15.81
N PRO A 152 12.81 -2.42 16.02
CA PRO A 152 13.22 -2.87 17.35
C PRO A 152 13.96 -1.79 18.13
N GLN A 153 14.54 -0.80 17.45
CA GLN A 153 15.22 0.35 18.05
C GLN A 153 14.26 1.38 18.66
N GLU A 154 12.99 1.41 18.23
CA GLU A 154 12.03 2.36 18.81
C GLU A 154 11.63 1.95 20.22
N PRO A 155 11.72 2.87 21.19
CA PRO A 155 11.40 2.57 22.57
C PRO A 155 9.91 2.25 22.75
N LYS A 156 9.62 1.29 23.63
CA LYS A 156 8.26 0.86 23.95
C LYS A 156 7.96 1.15 25.42
N LYS A 157 6.73 1.58 25.68
CA LYS A 157 6.23 1.77 27.07
C LYS A 157 6.14 0.42 27.81
N PRO A 158 6.37 0.40 29.17
CA PRO A 158 6.74 1.54 30.00
C PRO A 158 8.20 1.95 29.81
N PHE A 159 8.46 3.26 29.82
CA PHE A 159 9.81 3.79 29.72
C PHE A 159 10.52 3.74 31.08
N PRO A 160 11.85 3.50 31.16
CA PRO A 160 12.63 3.52 32.38
C PRO A 160 13.09 4.94 32.78
N TYR A 161 12.34 5.96 32.38
CA TYR A 161 12.58 7.38 32.59
C TYR A 161 11.26 8.15 32.55
N GLN A 162 11.27 9.40 33.00
CA GLN A 162 10.10 10.27 32.97
C GLN A 162 9.95 10.90 31.58
N VAL A 163 8.67 11.10 31.16
CA VAL A 163 8.32 11.72 29.89
C VAL A 163 7.21 12.73 30.13
N GLU A 164 7.44 13.98 29.78
CA GLU A 164 6.44 15.05 29.91
C GLU A 164 6.29 15.81 28.59
N GLU A 165 5.04 16.09 28.22
CA GLU A 165 4.73 17.01 27.12
C GLU A 165 4.85 18.45 27.63
N VAL A 166 5.60 19.27 26.90
CA VAL A 166 5.82 20.67 27.24
C VAL A 166 5.40 21.61 26.14
N ILE A 167 4.82 22.74 26.53
CA ILE A 167 4.55 23.86 25.63
C ILE A 167 5.26 25.07 26.22
N PHE A 168 6.04 25.76 25.40
CA PHE A 168 6.76 26.95 25.82
C PHE A 168 6.58 28.07 24.78
N LYS A 169 6.55 29.31 25.26
CA LYS A 169 6.36 30.48 24.43
C LYS A 169 7.70 31.02 23.97
N ASN A 170 7.86 31.19 22.66
CA ASN A 170 8.90 32.05 22.10
C ASN A 170 8.35 33.47 22.07
N THR A 171 8.83 34.30 23.01
CA THR A 171 8.33 35.67 23.19
C THR A 171 8.71 36.62 22.03
N ASP A 172 9.84 36.37 21.38
CA ASP A 172 10.33 37.22 20.27
C ASP A 172 9.49 37.03 19.00
N ALA A 173 9.05 35.82 18.77
CA ALA A 173 8.23 35.45 17.61
C ALA A 173 6.73 35.39 17.92
N ASP A 174 6.34 35.56 19.20
CA ASP A 174 4.96 35.42 19.70
C ASP A 174 4.28 34.10 19.28
N ILE A 175 5.01 33.00 19.35
CA ILE A 175 4.53 31.66 19.01
C ILE A 175 4.69 30.69 20.18
N ASN A 176 3.83 29.70 20.23
CA ASN A 176 4.01 28.54 21.11
C ASN A 176 4.71 27.42 20.35
N LEU A 177 5.71 26.83 20.99
CA LEU A 177 6.40 25.65 20.53
C LEU A 177 6.05 24.48 21.47
N ALA A 178 5.94 23.29 20.92
CA ALA A 178 5.69 22.08 21.68
C ALA A 178 6.88 21.14 21.61
N GLY A 179 7.06 20.36 22.65
CA GLY A 179 8.11 19.35 22.71
C GLY A 179 7.76 18.26 23.71
N THR A 180 8.60 17.25 23.76
CA THR A 180 8.51 16.18 24.75
C THR A 180 9.82 16.16 25.52
N ILE A 181 9.79 16.47 26.82
CA ILE A 181 10.99 16.34 27.64
C ILE A 181 11.06 14.93 28.23
N THR A 182 12.25 14.33 28.14
CA THR A 182 12.56 13.06 28.80
C THR A 182 13.68 13.29 29.82
N PHE A 183 13.60 12.68 30.99
CA PHE A 183 14.63 12.82 32.03
C PHE A 183 14.66 11.59 32.95
N PRO A 184 15.85 11.25 33.52
CA PRO A 184 15.99 10.11 34.39
C PRO A 184 15.08 10.17 35.63
N PHE A 185 14.75 9.03 36.23
CA PHE A 185 13.98 8.96 37.49
C PHE A 185 14.75 9.42 38.70
N SER A 186 16.07 9.58 38.62
CA SER A 186 16.90 10.03 39.74
C SER A 186 16.62 11.50 40.09
N GLU A 187 16.85 11.85 41.36
CA GLU A 187 16.83 13.25 41.80
C GLU A 187 18.14 13.96 41.48
N GLY A 188 18.07 15.27 41.21
CA GLY A 188 19.25 16.09 40.97
C GLY A 188 19.22 16.89 39.67
N THR A 189 20.38 17.41 39.29
CA THR A 189 20.58 18.13 38.04
C THR A 189 21.14 17.20 36.97
N PHE A 190 20.63 17.30 35.76
CA PHE A 190 21.08 16.50 34.61
C PHE A 190 21.69 17.42 33.55
N PRO A 191 22.72 16.97 32.85
CA PRO A 191 23.04 17.58 31.57
C PRO A 191 21.80 17.48 30.65
N ALA A 192 21.57 18.51 29.84
CA ALA A 192 20.40 18.56 28.99
C ALA A 192 20.79 18.80 27.53
N VAL A 193 20.07 18.17 26.62
CA VAL A 193 20.20 18.30 25.15
C VAL A 193 18.86 18.74 24.57
N LEU A 194 18.92 19.78 23.75
CA LEU A 194 17.82 20.21 22.89
C LEU A 194 18.02 19.60 21.49
N LEU A 195 17.05 18.88 20.99
CA LEU A 195 17.06 18.36 19.62
C LEU A 195 16.21 19.27 18.74
N LEU A 196 16.85 19.82 17.73
CA LEU A 196 16.21 20.66 16.71
C LEU A 196 16.33 19.91 15.36
N SER A 197 15.21 19.86 14.65
CA SER A 197 15.16 19.27 13.29
C SER A 197 16.00 20.05 12.28
N GLY A 198 16.25 19.44 11.13
CA GLY A 198 16.95 20.04 10.00
C GLY A 198 16.05 20.94 9.14
N SER A 199 16.28 20.90 7.85
CA SER A 199 15.50 21.64 6.85
C SER A 199 14.12 21.03 6.68
N CYS A 200 13.11 21.88 6.36
CA CYS A 200 11.69 21.56 6.22
C CYS A 200 10.95 21.40 7.55
N PRO A 201 9.64 21.67 7.57
CA PRO A 201 8.83 21.50 8.78
C PRO A 201 8.80 20.04 9.22
N GLN A 202 9.35 19.76 10.39
CA GLN A 202 9.47 18.44 10.98
C GLN A 202 8.81 18.38 12.36
N ASP A 203 8.27 17.21 12.71
CA ASP A 203 7.84 16.94 14.07
C ASP A 203 9.04 16.69 14.99
N ARG A 204 8.80 16.67 16.30
CA ARG A 204 9.82 16.45 17.35
C ARG A 204 10.55 15.12 17.24
N ASP A 205 9.98 14.14 16.53
CA ASP A 205 10.57 12.83 16.32
C ASP A 205 11.45 12.80 15.06
N GLU A 206 11.41 13.88 14.22
CA GLU A 206 12.05 13.98 12.90
C GLU A 206 11.67 12.78 12.03
N MET A 207 10.37 12.54 11.90
CA MET A 207 9.86 11.33 11.29
C MET A 207 10.12 11.30 9.77
N VAL A 208 10.96 10.37 9.31
CA VAL A 208 11.29 10.13 7.91
C VAL A 208 11.03 8.66 7.57
N PHE A 209 10.22 8.40 6.56
CA PHE A 209 9.82 7.03 6.16
C PHE A 209 9.35 6.17 7.34
N GLY A 210 8.63 6.79 8.29
CA GLY A 210 8.15 6.13 9.51
C GLY A 210 9.23 5.79 10.54
N HIS A 211 10.50 6.13 10.31
CA HIS A 211 11.54 6.14 11.32
C HIS A 211 11.43 7.41 12.17
N ARG A 212 11.70 7.30 13.46
CA ARG A 212 11.69 8.39 14.43
C ARG A 212 13.05 8.53 15.09
N PRO A 213 14.05 9.06 14.37
CA PRO A 213 15.42 9.09 14.87
C PRO A 213 15.57 9.88 16.19
N PHE A 214 14.86 10.98 16.37
CA PHE A 214 14.94 11.76 17.61
C PHE A 214 14.29 11.04 18.79
N LEU A 215 13.23 10.27 18.58
CA LEU A 215 12.66 9.41 19.62
C LEU A 215 13.67 8.36 20.09
N VAL A 216 14.37 7.72 19.16
CA VAL A 216 15.40 6.71 19.49
C VAL A 216 16.60 7.36 20.19
N LEU A 217 17.06 8.51 19.70
CA LEU A 217 18.18 9.25 20.29
C LEU A 217 17.83 9.74 21.71
N ALA A 218 16.62 10.26 21.90
CA ALA A 218 16.14 10.70 23.21
C ALA A 218 16.10 9.54 24.22
N ASP A 219 15.61 8.36 23.81
CA ASP A 219 15.61 7.17 24.66
C ASP A 219 17.04 6.77 25.08
N ASP A 220 17.99 6.68 24.13
CA ASP A 220 19.36 6.29 24.43
C ASP A 220 20.06 7.28 25.35
N LEU A 221 19.95 8.58 25.07
CA LEU A 221 20.56 9.62 25.89
C LEU A 221 19.93 9.68 27.31
N THR A 222 18.63 9.54 27.41
CA THR A 222 17.95 9.60 28.73
C THR A 222 18.29 8.40 29.60
N ARG A 223 18.45 7.22 29.02
CA ARG A 223 18.96 6.03 29.72
C ARG A 223 20.38 6.23 30.26
N ARG A 224 21.17 7.09 29.61
CA ARG A 224 22.54 7.44 30.01
C ARG A 224 22.60 8.62 30.99
N GLY A 225 21.47 9.12 31.49
CA GLY A 225 21.42 10.17 32.50
C GLY A 225 21.36 11.59 31.97
N ILE A 226 21.00 11.78 30.71
CA ILE A 226 20.91 13.08 30.03
C ILE A 226 19.43 13.42 29.81
N ALA A 227 18.98 14.59 30.24
CA ALA A 227 17.67 15.09 29.89
C ALA A 227 17.64 15.50 28.40
N VAL A 228 16.56 15.16 27.68
CA VAL A 228 16.44 15.45 26.26
C VAL A 228 15.11 16.12 25.94
N LEU A 229 15.15 17.18 25.15
CA LEU A 229 13.98 17.92 24.69
C LEU A 229 13.97 18.00 23.16
N PRO A 230 13.37 17.06 22.46
CA PRO A 230 12.99 17.23 21.07
C PRO A 230 11.80 18.17 20.94
N VAL A 231 11.84 19.05 19.93
CA VAL A 231 10.88 20.13 19.73
C VAL A 231 10.29 20.06 18.32
N ASP A 232 8.98 20.29 18.23
CA ASP A 232 8.31 20.45 16.95
C ASP A 232 8.71 21.77 16.28
N ASP A 233 8.83 21.75 14.96
CA ASP A 233 8.97 22.97 14.18
C ASP A 233 7.71 23.84 14.23
N ARG A 234 7.89 25.10 13.92
CA ARG A 234 6.79 26.05 13.83
C ARG A 234 5.68 25.55 12.92
N GLY A 235 4.47 25.43 13.44
CA GLY A 235 3.28 25.00 12.71
C GLY A 235 3.16 23.49 12.52
N VAL A 236 4.06 22.69 13.11
CA VAL A 236 4.02 21.23 13.11
C VAL A 236 3.68 20.72 14.52
N GLY A 237 3.07 19.54 14.63
CA GLY A 237 2.85 18.82 15.90
C GLY A 237 1.75 19.35 16.79
N VAL A 238 1.53 20.64 16.90
CA VAL A 238 0.43 21.20 17.66
C VAL A 238 -0.84 21.22 16.80
N ARG A 239 -1.70 20.22 16.94
CA ARG A 239 -3.09 20.34 16.51
C ARG A 239 -3.80 21.36 17.40
N LEU A 240 -3.79 22.62 16.98
CA LEU A 240 -4.71 23.63 17.51
C LEU A 240 -6.14 23.21 17.16
N GLY A 241 -6.81 22.52 18.08
CA GLY A 241 -8.23 22.25 17.91
C GLY A 241 -8.77 20.90 18.34
N THR A 242 -8.36 20.36 19.48
CA THR A 242 -9.25 19.55 20.31
C THR A 242 -8.94 19.83 21.77
N SER A 243 -9.92 20.45 22.39
CA SER A 243 -9.97 20.76 23.81
C SER A 243 -9.67 19.52 24.65
N ASN A 244 -8.44 19.41 25.15
CA ASN A 244 -8.19 18.77 26.43
C ASN A 244 -7.14 19.59 27.15
N LYS A 245 -7.58 20.13 28.28
CA LYS A 245 -6.85 21.03 29.17
C LYS A 245 -5.52 20.45 29.62
N LEU A 246 -4.46 20.67 28.85
CA LEU A 246 -3.11 20.65 29.40
C LEU A 246 -2.92 22.01 30.06
N GLN A 247 -3.03 22.05 31.35
CA GLN A 247 -2.65 23.24 32.11
C GLN A 247 -1.13 23.42 31.97
N PRO A 248 -0.66 24.61 31.58
CA PRO A 248 0.77 24.91 31.58
C PRO A 248 1.29 24.79 33.01
N ARG A 249 2.13 23.80 33.25
CA ARG A 249 2.91 23.77 34.51
C ARG A 249 4.00 24.84 34.32
N THR A 250 3.90 25.88 35.11
CA THR A 250 4.97 26.88 35.25
C THR A 250 6.22 26.16 35.76
N LEU A 251 7.26 26.12 34.93
CA LEU A 251 8.57 25.69 35.39
C LEU A 251 9.03 26.66 36.46
N HIS A 252 9.06 26.24 37.70
CA HIS A 252 9.70 27.01 38.78
C HIS A 252 11.22 27.02 38.53
N PRO A 253 11.88 28.17 38.62
CA PRO A 253 13.32 28.22 38.56
C PRO A 253 13.89 27.36 39.70
N MET A 254 14.68 26.38 39.34
CA MET A 254 15.45 25.60 40.30
C MET A 254 16.46 26.54 40.99
N ARG A 255 16.39 26.58 42.32
CA ARG A 255 17.41 27.23 43.18
C ARG A 255 18.62 26.34 43.30
#